data_d87d6c2e3c2acfc1cadf00846eab2161
#
_entry.id   d87d6c2e3c2acfc1cadf00846eab2161
#
_cell.length_a   1.000
_cell.length_b   1.000
_cell.length_c   1.000
_cell.angle_alpha   90.00
_cell.angle_beta   90.00
_cell.angle_gamma   90.00
#
_symmetry.space_group_name_H-M   'P 1'
#
loop_
_entity.id
_entity.type
_entity.pdbx_description
1 polymer ?
#
loop_
_entity_poly.entity_id
_entity_poly.type
_entity_poly.pdbx_seq_one_letter_code
_entity_poly.pdbx_strand_id
1 'polypeptide(L)' 'MTYFFHKTSTWSSQPHLKETVDAWQHLAEKKNWRIVQLPNGYYQTEYQDIEDKDVWHDVTRRETLESAEAAIDGSVNHY' A
#
# COMPACT_ATOMS: atom_id res chain seq x y z
N MET A 1 3.77 -11.16 0.08
CA MET A 1 2.44 -11.49 0.60
C MET A 1 1.73 -10.21 1.03
N THR A 2 0.45 -10.14 0.74
CA THR A 2 -0.36 -8.97 1.08
C THR A 2 -1.07 -9.20 2.40
N TYR A 3 -1.00 -8.23 3.31
CA TYR A 3 -1.71 -8.28 4.58
C TYR A 3 -3.02 -7.51 4.48
N PHE A 4 -4.03 -8.00 5.18
CA PHE A 4 -5.34 -7.39 5.23
C PHE A 4 -5.62 -6.91 6.65
N PHE A 5 -6.03 -5.66 6.79
CA PHE A 5 -6.35 -5.04 8.06
C PHE A 5 -7.64 -4.24 7.99
N HIS A 6 -8.26 -4.05 9.15
CA HIS A 6 -9.35 -3.10 9.31
C HIS A 6 -8.83 -1.85 9.99
N LYS A 7 -9.29 -0.69 9.50
CA LYS A 7 -8.82 0.58 9.99
C LYS A 7 -10.00 1.52 10.20
N THR A 8 -10.02 2.21 11.34
CA THR A 8 -11.06 3.20 11.65
C THR A 8 -10.73 4.58 11.13
N SER A 9 -9.45 4.87 10.96
CA SER A 9 -8.99 6.13 10.39
C SER A 9 -8.44 5.85 9.01
N THR A 10 -8.77 6.70 8.05
CA THR A 10 -8.43 6.47 6.65
C THR A 10 -7.33 7.37 6.14
N TRP A 11 -6.89 8.32 6.93
CA TRP A 11 -5.99 9.32 6.41
C TRP A 11 -4.53 8.95 6.59
N SER A 12 -3.75 9.18 5.57
CA SER A 12 -2.29 9.13 5.67
C SER A 12 -1.69 10.12 4.69
N SER A 13 -0.57 10.72 5.07
CA SER A 13 0.07 11.71 4.23
C SER A 13 0.83 11.06 3.10
N GLN A 14 0.93 11.76 1.98
CA GLN A 14 1.75 11.33 0.86
C GLN A 14 3.21 11.47 1.21
N PRO A 15 3.99 10.43 0.99
CA PRO A 15 5.42 10.50 1.26
C PRO A 15 6.15 11.16 0.11
N HIS A 16 7.27 11.75 0.42
CA HIS A 16 8.24 12.08 -0.60
C HIS A 16 9.11 10.86 -0.82
N LEU A 17 8.83 10.13 -1.88
CA LEU A 17 9.69 9.02 -2.26
C LEU A 17 10.96 9.57 -2.86
N LYS A 18 12.06 9.28 -2.25
CA LYS A 18 13.34 9.56 -2.85
C LYS A 18 13.50 8.67 -4.06
N GLU A 19 13.90 9.25 -5.16
CA GLU A 19 14.18 8.51 -6.39
C GLU A 19 15.48 7.74 -6.22
N THR A 20 15.44 6.70 -5.42
CA THR A 20 16.60 5.86 -5.18
C THR A 20 16.29 4.43 -5.58
N VAL A 21 17.31 3.69 -5.90
CA VAL A 21 17.18 2.26 -6.22
C VAL A 21 16.57 1.51 -5.05
N ASP A 22 16.94 1.88 -3.83
CA ASP A 22 16.43 1.23 -2.62
C ASP A 22 14.92 1.43 -2.48
N ALA A 23 14.41 2.63 -2.74
CA ALA A 23 12.99 2.91 -2.67
C ALA A 23 12.23 2.09 -3.71
N TRP A 24 12.76 1.97 -4.92
CA TRP A 24 12.12 1.22 -5.99
C TRP A 24 12.12 -0.27 -5.68
N GLN A 25 13.20 -0.80 -5.15
CA GLN A 25 13.25 -2.20 -4.73
C GLN A 25 12.26 -2.49 -3.63
N HIS A 26 12.12 -1.58 -2.68
CA HIS A 26 11.15 -1.69 -1.60
C HIS A 26 9.72 -1.77 -2.14
N LEU A 27 9.37 -0.91 -3.08
CA LEU A 27 8.04 -0.87 -3.68
C LEU A 27 7.79 -2.05 -4.63
N ALA A 28 8.83 -2.64 -5.17
CA ALA A 28 8.72 -3.79 -6.05
C ALA A 28 8.45 -5.09 -5.30
N GLU A 29 8.52 -5.08 -3.98
CA GLU A 29 8.27 -6.26 -3.17
C GLU A 29 6.87 -6.26 -2.59
N LYS A 30 6.07 -7.24 -2.96
CA LYS A 30 4.68 -7.34 -2.53
C LYS A 30 4.54 -7.46 -1.01
N LYS A 31 5.52 -8.01 -0.33
CA LYS A 31 5.49 -8.14 1.13
C LYS A 31 5.46 -6.80 1.86
N ASN A 32 5.86 -5.72 1.18
CA ASN A 32 5.85 -4.37 1.73
C ASN A 32 4.51 -3.66 1.54
N TRP A 33 3.54 -4.34 0.95
CA TRP A 33 2.22 -3.81 0.68
C TRP A 33 1.18 -4.51 1.53
N ARG A 34 0.10 -3.80 1.82
CA ARG A 34 -1.05 -4.36 2.52
C ARG A 34 -2.35 -3.78 1.99
N ILE A 35 -3.44 -4.43 2.33
CA ILE A 35 -4.78 -3.95 2.04
C ILE A 35 -5.48 -3.69 3.37
N VAL A 36 -6.09 -2.52 3.48
CA VAL A 36 -6.83 -2.11 4.67
C VAL A 36 -8.28 -1.88 4.28
N GLN A 37 -9.21 -2.53 4.97
CA GLN A 37 -10.62 -2.26 4.77
C GLN A 37 -11.01 -1.01 5.56
N LEU A 38 -11.60 -0.05 4.86
CA LEU A 38 -12.04 1.21 5.45
C LEU A 38 -13.44 1.08 6.04
N PRO A 39 -13.84 1.98 6.94
CA PRO A 39 -15.18 1.92 7.53
C PRO A 39 -16.32 1.99 6.51
N ASN A 40 -16.08 2.61 5.35
CA ASN A 40 -17.08 2.71 4.29
C ASN A 40 -17.15 1.47 3.41
N GLY A 41 -16.37 0.44 3.72
CA GLY A 41 -16.37 -0.81 2.95
C GLY A 41 -15.36 -0.88 1.81
N TYR A 42 -14.68 0.22 1.52
CA TYR A 42 -13.65 0.23 0.49
C TYR A 42 -12.38 -0.43 1.00
N TYR A 43 -11.55 -0.84 0.06
CA TYR A 43 -10.26 -1.45 0.35
C TYR A 43 -9.15 -0.51 -0.12
N GLN A 44 -8.27 -0.14 0.80
CA GLN A 44 -7.18 0.77 0.54
C GLN A 44 -5.88 0.00 0.45
N THR A 45 -5.11 0.22 -0.62
CA THR A 45 -3.78 -0.36 -0.75
C THR A 45 -2.77 0.59 -0.13
N GLU A 46 -1.83 0.03 0.62
CA GLU A 46 -0.80 0.80 1.31
C GLU A 46 0.53 0.09 1.19
N TYR A 47 1.62 0.85 1.22
CA TYR A 47 2.95 0.27 1.32
C TYR A 47 3.65 0.78 2.57
N GLN A 48 4.54 -0.05 3.11
CA GLN A 48 5.30 0.27 4.30
C GLN A 48 6.40 1.28 3.97
N ASP A 49 6.60 2.25 4.85
CA ASP A 49 7.68 3.20 4.69
C ASP A 49 9.03 2.49 4.72
N ILE A 50 9.97 2.96 3.90
CA ILE A 50 11.27 2.32 3.76
C ILE A 50 12.12 2.46 5.03
N GLU A 51 11.94 3.54 5.78
CA GLU A 51 12.75 3.82 6.97
C GLU A 51 12.02 3.47 8.27
N ASP A 52 10.69 3.61 8.29
CA ASP A 52 9.89 3.41 9.49
C ASP A 52 8.83 2.33 9.23
N LYS A 53 9.02 1.18 9.85
CA LYS A 53 8.13 0.03 9.65
C LYS A 53 6.73 0.24 10.21
N ASP A 54 6.55 1.21 11.08
CA ASP A 54 5.25 1.51 11.68
C ASP A 54 4.44 2.48 10.83
N VAL A 55 5.04 3.07 9.81
CA VAL A 55 4.39 4.03 8.92
C VAL A 55 3.98 3.36 7.63
N TRP A 56 2.73 3.56 7.23
CA TRP A 56 2.17 3.04 5.99
C TRP A 56 1.57 4.18 5.18
N HIS A 57 1.79 4.13 3.87
CA HIS A 57 1.37 5.17 2.94
C HIS A 57 0.31 4.62 2.01
N ASP A 58 -0.81 5.31 1.91
CA ASP A 58 -1.90 4.90 1.03
C ASP A 58 -1.60 5.24 -0.42
N VAL A 59 -2.06 4.38 -1.32
CA VAL A 59 -1.83 4.53 -2.76
C VAL A 59 -3.14 4.61 -3.52
N THR A 60 -4.00 3.57 -3.37
CA THR A 60 -5.27 3.52 -4.08
C THR A 60 -6.39 3.06 -3.16
N ARG A 61 -7.63 3.34 -3.58
CA ARG A 61 -8.83 2.80 -2.95
C ARG A 61 -9.64 2.08 -4.01
N ARG A 62 -10.10 0.88 -3.66
CA ARG A 62 -10.87 0.04 -4.56
C ARG A 62 -12.12 -0.45 -3.85
N GLU A 63 -13.15 -0.77 -4.64
CA GLU A 63 -14.42 -1.23 -4.09
C GLU A 63 -14.40 -2.69 -3.67
N THR A 64 -13.50 -3.49 -4.23
CA THR A 64 -13.41 -4.91 -3.95
C THR A 64 -12.00 -5.31 -3.56
N LEU A 65 -11.91 -6.40 -2.80
CA LEU A 65 -10.62 -6.96 -2.41
C LEU A 65 -9.81 -7.39 -3.63
N GLU A 66 -10.47 -7.99 -4.60
CA GLU A 66 -9.80 -8.44 -5.83
C GLU A 66 -9.19 -7.28 -6.60
N SER A 67 -9.93 -6.17 -6.72
CA SER A 67 -9.41 -4.98 -7.38
C SER A 67 -8.23 -4.38 -6.62
N ALA A 68 -8.27 -4.41 -5.30
CA ALA A 68 -7.17 -3.92 -4.48
C ALA A 68 -5.92 -4.79 -4.66
N GLU A 69 -6.08 -6.10 -4.69
CA GLU A 69 -4.96 -7.01 -4.94
C GLU A 69 -4.37 -6.80 -6.34
N ALA A 70 -5.23 -6.62 -7.33
CA ALA A 70 -4.78 -6.33 -8.69
C ALA A 70 -4.03 -5.02 -8.77
N ALA A 71 -4.46 -4.01 -8.01
CA ALA A 71 -3.77 -2.73 -7.95
C ALA A 71 -2.37 -2.87 -7.37
N ILE A 72 -2.22 -3.68 -6.32
CA ILE A 72 -0.91 -3.95 -5.73
C ILE A 72 -0.03 -4.70 -6.74
N ASP A 73 -0.55 -5.72 -7.39
CA ASP A 73 0.22 -6.49 -8.38
C ASP A 73 0.68 -5.59 -9.52
N GLY A 74 -0.18 -4.69 -9.98
CA GLY A 74 0.17 -3.72 -11.00
C GLY A 74 1.26 -2.76 -10.54
N SER A 75 1.18 -2.30 -9.30
CA SER A 75 2.18 -1.40 -8.73
C SER A 75 3.52 -2.10 -8.56
N VAL A 76 3.51 -3.32 -8.04
CA VAL A 76 4.74 -4.11 -7.85
C VAL A 76 5.41 -4.37 -9.19
N ASN A 77 4.65 -4.70 -10.21
CA ASN A 77 5.21 -4.97 -11.54
C ASN A 77 5.72 -3.72 -12.23
N HIS A 78 5.23 -2.54 -11.83
CA HIS A 78 5.70 -1.27 -12.39
C HIS A 78 7.12 -0.94 -11.93
N TYR A 79 7.47 -1.31 -10.71
CA TYR A 79 8.80 -1.06 -10.18
C TYR A 79 9.73 -2.24 -10.43
#